data_f8f4c99e7f6228902d020da3a25726cc
#
_entry.id   f8f4c99e7f6228902d020da3a25726cc
#
_cell.length_a   1.000
_cell.length_b   1.000
_cell.length_c   1.000
_cell.angle_alpha   90.00
_cell.angle_beta   90.00
_cell.angle_gamma   90.00
#
_symmetry.space_group_name_H-M   'P 1'
#
loop_
_entity.id
_entity.type
_entity.pdbx_description
1 polymer ?
#
loop_
_entity_poly.entity_id
_entity_poly.type
_entity_poly.pdbx_seq_one_letter_code
_entity_poly.pdbx_strand_id
1 'polypeptide(L)'
;MAPRITLIDGDITEQDVDAIVNAANTALRPGGGVDGAITRAAGPAALADRERVIRERGVTPLPTGQAVATIGGSLPARWIIHTAGPIYSSSPDDPLLLASCHMESLRVADQLGALTVAFPAISTGIYGYPLWEAAPVAIEAVLMAETDVREVRFVLFDERAMTAFRAALAGRG
;
A
#
# COMPACT_ATOMS: atom_id res chain seq x y z
N MET A 1 -0.59 12.34 16.11
CA MET A 1 0.76 11.76 16.36
C MET A 1 1.09 10.80 15.23
N ALA A 2 2.32 10.84 14.75
CA ALA A 2 2.74 9.95 13.66
C ALA A 2 2.75 8.49 14.09
N PRO A 3 2.41 7.54 13.20
CA PRO A 3 2.51 6.12 13.49
C PRO A 3 3.95 5.69 13.77
N ARG A 4 4.10 4.63 14.56
CA ARG A 4 5.39 3.95 14.67
C ARG A 4 5.64 3.20 13.35
N ILE A 5 6.82 3.39 12.77
CA ILE A 5 7.22 2.70 11.53
C ILE A 5 8.10 1.50 11.88
N THR A 6 7.71 0.33 11.39
CA THR A 6 8.45 -0.93 11.54
C THR A 6 8.78 -1.46 10.14
N LEU A 7 10.00 -1.92 9.94
CA LEU A 7 10.42 -2.54 8.69
C LEU A 7 10.44 -4.06 8.89
N ILE A 8 9.74 -4.79 8.03
CA ILE A 8 9.58 -6.24 8.14
C ILE A 8 10.17 -6.90 6.89
N ASP A 9 11.06 -7.85 7.09
CA ASP A 9 11.51 -8.77 6.04
C ASP A 9 10.55 -9.95 6.04
N GLY A 10 9.64 -10.02 5.08
CA GLY A 10 8.63 -11.05 5.09
C GLY A 10 7.58 -10.92 4.01
N ASP A 11 6.45 -11.58 4.25
CA ASP A 11 5.32 -11.69 3.33
C ASP A 11 4.16 -10.84 3.87
N ILE A 12 3.69 -9.90 3.04
CA ILE A 12 2.59 -9.00 3.45
C ILE A 12 1.28 -9.78 3.68
N THR A 13 1.09 -10.91 3.00
CA THR A 13 -0.13 -11.71 3.15
C THR A 13 -0.22 -12.45 4.49
N GLU A 14 0.89 -12.51 5.23
CA GLU A 14 0.96 -13.20 6.52
C GLU A 14 0.92 -12.24 7.71
N GLN A 15 0.83 -10.94 7.47
CA GLN A 15 0.92 -9.95 8.54
C GLN A 15 -0.35 -9.91 9.39
N ASP A 16 -0.16 -9.98 10.70
CA ASP A 16 -1.23 -9.83 11.68
C ASP A 16 -1.43 -8.33 11.96
N VAL A 17 -2.16 -7.69 11.07
CA VAL A 17 -2.50 -6.27 11.12
C VAL A 17 -3.97 -6.11 10.78
N ASP A 18 -4.53 -4.93 11.05
CA ASP A 18 -5.94 -4.67 10.72
C ASP A 18 -6.17 -4.55 9.22
N ALA A 19 -5.25 -3.94 8.50
CA ALA A 19 -5.34 -3.77 7.06
C ALA A 19 -3.99 -3.95 6.40
N ILE A 20 -3.99 -4.56 5.21
CA ILE A 20 -2.83 -4.56 4.32
C ILE A 20 -3.13 -3.69 3.11
N VAL A 21 -2.12 -3.03 2.57
CA VAL A 21 -2.24 -2.22 1.37
C VAL A 21 -1.78 -3.02 0.17
N ASN A 22 -2.57 -2.97 -0.89
CA ASN A 22 -2.27 -3.60 -2.17
C ASN A 22 -1.86 -2.54 -3.18
N ALA A 23 -0.78 -2.79 -3.90
CA ALA A 23 -0.37 -1.98 -5.04
C ALA A 23 -1.21 -2.39 -6.26
N ALA A 24 -2.32 -1.70 -6.46
CA ALA A 24 -3.30 -2.01 -7.50
C ALA A 24 -3.03 -1.21 -8.77
N ASN A 25 -3.64 -1.63 -9.87
CA ASN A 25 -3.75 -0.80 -11.07
C ASN A 25 -5.02 0.07 -10.99
N THR A 26 -5.15 1.03 -11.90
CA THR A 26 -6.28 1.96 -11.89
C THR A 26 -7.61 1.28 -12.24
N ALA A 27 -7.58 0.16 -12.94
CA ALA A 27 -8.79 -0.64 -13.25
C ALA A 27 -9.23 -1.52 -12.07
N LEU A 28 -8.41 -1.64 -11.01
CA LEU A 28 -8.62 -2.51 -9.85
C LEU A 28 -8.69 -4.00 -10.21
N ARG A 29 -8.29 -4.37 -11.40
CA ARG A 29 -8.29 -5.78 -11.80
C ARG A 29 -7.07 -6.50 -11.24
N PRO A 30 -7.24 -7.76 -10.81
CA PRO A 30 -6.11 -8.52 -10.29
C PRO A 30 -4.97 -8.57 -11.31
N GLY A 31 -3.76 -8.29 -10.82
CA GLY A 31 -2.53 -8.30 -11.62
C GLY A 31 -1.51 -9.27 -11.07
N GLY A 32 -0.24 -9.08 -11.44
CA GLY A 32 0.88 -9.85 -10.95
C GLY A 32 1.51 -9.26 -9.70
N GLY A 33 2.72 -9.70 -9.37
CA GLY A 33 3.48 -9.20 -8.25
C GLY A 33 2.73 -9.31 -6.92
N VAL A 34 2.78 -8.26 -6.11
CA VAL A 34 2.13 -8.26 -4.80
C VAL A 34 0.60 -8.40 -4.93
N ASP A 35 0.01 -7.79 -5.95
CA ASP A 35 -1.44 -7.91 -6.19
C ASP A 35 -1.84 -9.38 -6.41
N GLY A 36 -1.08 -10.11 -7.23
CA GLY A 36 -1.36 -11.52 -7.47
C GLY A 36 -1.21 -12.35 -6.20
N ALA A 37 -0.20 -12.09 -5.41
CA ALA A 37 0.02 -12.79 -4.14
C ALA A 37 -1.14 -12.52 -3.16
N ILE A 38 -1.55 -11.28 -3.02
CA ILE A 38 -2.67 -10.90 -2.14
C ILE A 38 -3.98 -11.52 -2.64
N THR A 39 -4.24 -11.47 -3.95
CA THR A 39 -5.46 -12.04 -4.53
C THR A 39 -5.57 -13.54 -4.23
N ARG A 40 -4.47 -14.27 -4.41
CA ARG A 40 -4.45 -15.72 -4.12
C ARG A 40 -4.65 -16.02 -2.64
N ALA A 41 -3.97 -15.30 -1.78
CA ALA A 41 -4.04 -15.54 -0.33
C ALA A 41 -5.39 -15.12 0.27
N ALA A 42 -5.98 -14.05 -0.23
CA ALA A 42 -7.27 -13.54 0.26
C ALA A 42 -8.44 -14.43 -0.13
N GLY A 43 -8.35 -15.09 -1.28
CA GLY A 43 -9.34 -16.07 -1.72
C GLY A 43 -10.60 -15.49 -2.36
N PRO A 44 -11.59 -16.36 -2.64
CA PRO A 44 -12.74 -16.01 -3.49
C PRO A 44 -13.69 -14.97 -2.90
N ALA A 45 -13.86 -14.91 -1.59
CA ALA A 45 -14.75 -13.91 -0.98
C ALA A 45 -14.19 -12.49 -1.14
N ALA A 46 -12.88 -12.34 -0.96
CA ALA A 46 -12.22 -11.05 -1.16
C ALA A 46 -12.25 -10.64 -2.64
N LEU A 47 -12.04 -11.59 -3.55
CA LEU A 47 -12.12 -11.33 -4.99
C LEU A 47 -13.53 -10.89 -5.38
N ALA A 48 -14.57 -11.53 -4.86
CA ALA A 48 -15.95 -11.15 -5.11
C ALA A 48 -16.25 -9.72 -4.63
N ASP A 49 -15.72 -9.35 -3.46
CA ASP A 49 -15.88 -7.99 -2.94
C ASP A 49 -15.17 -6.96 -3.82
N ARG A 50 -13.97 -7.29 -4.31
CA ARG A 50 -13.24 -6.44 -5.24
C ARG A 50 -14.01 -6.25 -6.56
N GLU A 51 -14.59 -7.33 -7.08
CA GLU A 51 -15.43 -7.27 -8.28
C GLU A 51 -16.67 -6.39 -8.06
N ARG A 52 -17.25 -6.44 -6.86
CA ARG A 52 -18.36 -5.55 -6.50
C ARG A 52 -17.93 -4.08 -6.57
N VAL A 53 -16.77 -3.74 -6.03
CA VAL A 53 -16.24 -2.38 -6.09
C VAL A 53 -16.02 -1.94 -7.53
N ILE A 54 -15.47 -2.83 -8.37
CA ILE A 54 -15.27 -2.54 -9.79
C ILE A 54 -16.60 -2.24 -10.46
N ARG A 55 -17.63 -3.04 -10.21
CA ARG A 55 -18.98 -2.82 -10.80
C ARG A 55 -19.59 -1.50 -10.33
N GLU A 56 -19.48 -1.18 -9.05
CA GLU A 56 -20.03 0.06 -8.49
C GLU A 56 -19.35 1.31 -9.06
N ARG A 57 -18.08 1.20 -9.38
CA ARG A 57 -17.35 2.31 -10.01
C ARG A 57 -17.69 2.44 -11.51
N GLY A 58 -18.19 1.38 -12.11
CA GLY A 58 -18.54 1.38 -13.53
C GLY A 58 -17.32 1.61 -14.41
N VAL A 59 -17.36 2.63 -15.27
CA VAL A 59 -16.26 2.99 -16.16
C VAL A 59 -15.24 3.91 -15.49
N THR A 60 -15.50 4.33 -14.26
CA THR A 60 -14.63 5.26 -13.54
C THR A 60 -13.43 4.52 -12.94
N PRO A 61 -12.19 4.76 -13.40
CA PRO A 61 -11.03 4.13 -12.82
C PRO A 61 -10.77 4.69 -11.41
N LEU A 62 -9.98 3.95 -10.64
CA LEU A 62 -9.40 4.50 -9.41
C LEU A 62 -8.27 5.44 -9.82
N PRO A 63 -8.38 6.75 -9.55
CA PRO A 63 -7.28 7.66 -9.91
C PRO A 63 -5.98 7.27 -9.22
N THR A 64 -4.86 7.47 -9.91
CA THR A 64 -3.54 7.28 -9.31
C THR A 64 -3.43 8.13 -8.03
N GLY A 65 -2.94 7.53 -6.96
CA GLY A 65 -2.80 8.20 -5.66
C GLY A 65 -4.02 8.06 -4.76
N GLN A 66 -5.13 7.51 -5.24
CA GLN A 66 -6.34 7.27 -4.44
C GLN A 66 -6.37 5.84 -3.90
N ALA A 67 -7.27 5.58 -2.97
CA ALA A 67 -7.38 4.26 -2.33
C ALA A 67 -8.84 3.89 -2.07
N VAL A 68 -9.13 2.58 -2.14
CA VAL A 68 -10.43 2.00 -1.78
C VAL A 68 -10.21 0.70 -1.01
N ALA A 69 -11.16 0.35 -0.14
CA ALA A 69 -11.04 -0.85 0.69
C ALA A 69 -11.95 -1.97 0.22
N THR A 70 -11.50 -3.20 0.41
CA THR A 70 -12.28 -4.41 0.31
C THR A 70 -12.02 -5.30 1.53
N ILE A 71 -12.81 -6.34 1.69
CA ILE A 71 -12.60 -7.28 2.81
C ILE A 71 -11.32 -8.10 2.61
N GLY A 72 -10.72 -8.52 3.74
CA GLY A 72 -9.50 -9.34 3.73
C GLY A 72 -9.71 -10.80 3.34
N GLY A 73 -10.93 -11.31 3.43
CA GLY A 73 -11.21 -12.70 3.11
C GLY A 73 -10.47 -13.67 4.03
N SER A 74 -9.64 -14.54 3.44
CA SER A 74 -8.87 -15.54 4.19
C SER A 74 -7.58 -15.00 4.80
N LEU A 75 -7.23 -13.73 4.59
CA LEU A 75 -6.04 -13.11 5.18
C LEU A 75 -6.20 -12.96 6.69
N PRO A 76 -5.09 -12.90 7.45
CA PRO A 76 -5.14 -12.44 8.85
C PRO A 76 -5.70 -11.02 8.97
N ALA A 77 -5.40 -10.14 8.01
CA ALA A 77 -5.93 -8.78 7.98
C ALA A 77 -7.42 -8.76 7.66
N ARG A 78 -8.15 -7.88 8.33
CA ARG A 78 -9.60 -7.73 8.09
C ARG A 78 -9.91 -7.03 6.77
N TRP A 79 -9.02 -6.16 6.32
CA TRP A 79 -9.24 -5.30 5.16
C TRP A 79 -8.06 -5.33 4.22
N ILE A 80 -8.34 -5.13 2.93
CA ILE A 80 -7.34 -4.82 1.92
C ILE A 80 -7.63 -3.40 1.44
N ILE A 81 -6.63 -2.53 1.50
CA ILE A 81 -6.71 -1.18 0.96
C ILE A 81 -5.97 -1.17 -0.36
N HIS A 82 -6.70 -0.99 -1.47
CA HIS A 82 -6.13 -0.96 -2.81
C HIS A 82 -5.78 0.48 -3.16
N THR A 83 -4.54 0.74 -3.52
CA THR A 83 -4.10 2.06 -3.98
C THR A 83 -3.36 1.92 -5.30
N ALA A 84 -3.63 2.85 -6.23
CA ALA A 84 -3.01 2.85 -7.55
C ALA A 84 -1.76 3.72 -7.52
N GLY A 85 -0.59 3.09 -7.49
CA GLY A 85 0.68 3.80 -7.50
C GLY A 85 1.02 4.38 -8.86
N PRO A 86 1.85 5.43 -8.92
CA PRO A 86 2.28 5.99 -10.19
C PRO A 86 3.23 5.04 -10.93
N ILE A 87 3.13 5.02 -12.26
CA ILE A 87 4.16 4.44 -13.12
C ILE A 87 5.27 5.49 -13.20
N TYR A 88 6.49 5.09 -12.84
CA TYR A 88 7.60 6.04 -12.78
C TYR A 88 7.89 6.63 -14.17
N SER A 89 7.94 7.95 -14.26
CA SER A 89 8.13 8.67 -15.52
C SER A 89 9.18 9.77 -15.39
N SER A 90 9.84 9.89 -14.25
CA SER A 90 10.73 11.00 -13.90
C SER A 90 10.01 12.35 -13.85
N SER A 91 8.69 12.34 -13.79
CA SER A 91 7.90 13.56 -13.65
C SER A 91 7.97 14.10 -12.22
N PRO A 92 7.94 15.44 -12.02
CA PRO A 92 7.83 15.99 -10.67
C PRO A 92 6.53 15.63 -9.96
N ASP A 93 5.52 15.12 -10.68
CA ASP A 93 4.27 14.63 -10.08
C ASP A 93 4.44 13.26 -9.43
N ASP A 94 5.43 12.47 -9.84
CA ASP A 94 5.61 11.10 -9.32
C ASP A 94 5.71 11.04 -7.80
N PRO A 95 6.58 11.84 -7.13
CA PRO A 95 6.63 11.79 -5.67
C PRO A 95 5.36 12.27 -4.99
N LEU A 96 4.64 13.21 -5.59
CA LEU A 96 3.35 13.68 -5.05
C LEU A 96 2.30 12.58 -5.11
N LEU A 97 2.24 11.84 -6.21
CA LEU A 97 1.31 10.73 -6.38
C LEU A 97 1.68 9.56 -5.47
N LEU A 98 2.96 9.26 -5.34
CA LEU A 98 3.40 8.20 -4.44
C LEU A 98 3.10 8.54 -2.97
N ALA A 99 3.35 9.78 -2.57
CA ALA A 99 2.99 10.24 -1.22
C ALA A 99 1.48 10.13 -1.00
N SER A 100 0.68 10.51 -1.99
CA SER A 100 -0.78 10.41 -1.93
C SER A 100 -1.26 8.98 -1.70
N CYS A 101 -0.62 7.98 -2.33
CA CYS A 101 -0.95 6.58 -2.11
C CYS A 101 -0.88 6.22 -0.63
N HIS A 102 0.14 6.67 0.07
CA HIS A 102 0.32 6.39 1.49
C HIS A 102 -0.67 7.17 2.34
N MET A 103 -0.82 8.46 2.08
CA MET A 103 -1.73 9.32 2.85
C MET A 103 -3.19 8.92 2.68
N GLU A 104 -3.61 8.62 1.44
CA GLU A 104 -4.99 8.20 1.17
C GLU A 104 -5.27 6.80 1.71
N SER A 105 -4.29 5.91 1.70
CA SER A 105 -4.43 4.59 2.33
C SER A 105 -4.63 4.72 3.83
N LEU A 106 -3.90 5.62 4.49
CA LEU A 106 -4.08 5.87 5.93
C LEU A 106 -5.43 6.53 6.22
N ARG A 107 -5.89 7.43 5.33
CA ARG A 107 -7.22 8.02 5.47
C ARG A 107 -8.31 6.96 5.39
N VAL A 108 -8.21 6.03 4.45
CA VAL A 108 -9.15 4.89 4.35
C VAL A 108 -9.06 4.00 5.59
N ALA A 109 -7.83 3.72 6.08
CA ALA A 109 -7.63 2.97 7.31
C ALA A 109 -8.35 3.62 8.50
N ASP A 110 -8.27 4.94 8.60
CA ASP A 110 -8.98 5.68 9.67
C ASP A 110 -10.50 5.50 9.56
N GLN A 111 -11.05 5.54 8.36
CA GLN A 111 -12.48 5.31 8.13
C GLN A 111 -12.90 3.90 8.56
N LEU A 112 -12.01 2.92 8.45
CA LEU A 112 -12.26 1.54 8.84
C LEU A 112 -12.01 1.28 10.33
N GLY A 113 -11.43 2.23 11.04
CA GLY A 113 -11.00 2.05 12.42
C GLY A 113 -9.77 1.17 12.57
N ALA A 114 -8.99 1.02 11.50
CA ALA A 114 -7.75 0.23 11.53
C ALA A 114 -6.65 0.98 12.29
N LEU A 115 -6.00 0.29 13.21
CA LEU A 115 -4.92 0.87 14.02
C LEU A 115 -3.53 0.38 13.57
N THR A 116 -3.49 -0.72 12.81
CA THR A 116 -2.25 -1.29 12.28
C THR A 116 -2.40 -1.54 10.79
N VAL A 117 -1.43 -1.07 10.02
CA VAL A 117 -1.47 -1.14 8.54
C VAL A 117 -0.11 -1.61 8.02
N ALA A 118 -0.12 -2.55 7.08
CA ALA A 118 1.10 -2.99 6.40
C ALA A 118 1.09 -2.50 4.95
N PHE A 119 2.21 -1.93 4.52
CA PHE A 119 2.42 -1.43 3.16
C PHE A 119 3.48 -2.26 2.44
N PRO A 120 3.30 -2.50 1.13
CA PRO A 120 4.41 -2.94 0.28
C PRO A 120 5.24 -1.74 -0.16
N ALA A 121 6.33 -1.99 -0.89
CA ALA A 121 7.08 -0.92 -1.55
C ALA A 121 6.36 -0.52 -2.85
N ILE A 122 5.38 0.35 -2.74
CA ILE A 122 4.49 0.76 -3.83
C ILE A 122 5.29 1.31 -5.01
N SER A 123 4.90 0.92 -6.23
CA SER A 123 5.47 1.36 -7.53
C SER A 123 6.89 0.89 -7.81
N THR A 124 7.56 0.18 -6.91
CA THR A 124 8.97 -0.19 -7.09
C THR A 124 9.20 -1.48 -7.86
N GLY A 125 8.14 -2.21 -8.21
CA GLY A 125 8.22 -3.39 -9.07
C GLY A 125 8.16 -3.00 -10.54
N ILE A 126 7.16 -3.55 -11.26
CA ILE A 126 6.98 -3.31 -12.71
C ILE A 126 6.86 -1.84 -13.05
N TYR A 127 6.28 -1.02 -12.14
CA TYR A 127 6.12 0.41 -12.38
C TYR A 127 7.44 1.20 -12.34
N GLY A 128 8.54 0.56 -11.94
CA GLY A 128 9.89 1.05 -12.15
C GLY A 128 10.35 2.21 -11.28
N TYR A 129 9.62 2.53 -10.21
CA TYR A 129 10.04 3.60 -9.31
C TYR A 129 11.33 3.18 -8.60
N PRO A 130 12.42 3.95 -8.70
CA PRO A 130 13.67 3.59 -8.04
C PRO A 130 13.50 3.52 -6.52
N LEU A 131 13.99 2.45 -5.91
CA LEU A 131 13.85 2.22 -4.46
C LEU A 131 14.42 3.38 -3.63
N TRP A 132 15.57 3.93 -4.05
CA TRP A 132 16.24 5.00 -3.31
C TRP A 132 15.48 6.32 -3.39
N GLU A 133 14.60 6.49 -4.37
CA GLU A 133 13.71 7.64 -4.48
C GLU A 133 12.37 7.38 -3.82
N ALA A 134 11.86 6.15 -3.92
CA ALA A 134 10.55 5.78 -3.37
C ALA A 134 10.54 5.71 -1.84
N ALA A 135 11.58 5.12 -1.25
CA ALA A 135 11.61 4.90 0.19
C ALA A 135 11.52 6.21 1.01
N PRO A 136 12.29 7.27 0.68
CA PRO A 136 12.13 8.54 1.41
C PRO A 136 10.74 9.13 1.27
N VAL A 137 10.12 9.05 0.09
CA VAL A 137 8.75 9.56 -0.13
C VAL A 137 7.75 8.80 0.74
N ALA A 138 7.85 7.47 0.77
CA ALA A 138 6.96 6.63 1.57
C ALA A 138 7.08 6.92 3.06
N ILE A 139 8.30 6.95 3.57
CA ILE A 139 8.58 7.22 4.99
C ILE A 139 8.07 8.61 5.38
N GLU A 140 8.41 9.63 4.58
CA GLU A 140 7.99 11.00 4.82
C GLU A 140 6.47 11.14 4.85
N ALA A 141 5.78 10.54 3.88
CA ALA A 141 4.33 10.62 3.78
C ALA A 141 3.66 10.03 5.03
N VAL A 142 4.14 8.90 5.52
CA VAL A 142 3.61 8.27 6.73
C VAL A 142 3.86 9.14 7.96
N LEU A 143 5.07 9.71 8.08
CA LEU A 143 5.42 10.56 9.22
C LEU A 143 4.64 11.87 9.24
N MET A 144 4.28 12.39 8.06
CA MET A 144 3.52 13.64 7.94
C MET A 144 2.01 13.45 8.00
N ALA A 145 1.53 12.21 7.94
CA ALA A 145 0.09 11.93 7.92
C ALA A 145 -0.55 12.24 9.28
N GLU A 146 -1.71 12.89 9.22
CA GLU A 146 -2.57 13.01 10.39
C GLU A 146 -3.51 11.82 10.38
N THR A 147 -3.26 10.84 11.27
CA THR A 147 -3.95 9.56 11.26
C THR A 147 -4.05 8.99 12.67
N ASP A 148 -5.09 8.19 12.89
CA ASP A 148 -5.27 7.41 14.11
C ASP A 148 -4.51 6.09 14.08
N VAL A 149 -3.93 5.71 12.94
CA VAL A 149 -3.11 4.50 12.81
C VAL A 149 -1.90 4.61 13.72
N ARG A 150 -1.65 3.57 14.52
CA ARG A 150 -0.59 3.55 15.53
C ARG A 150 0.69 2.92 15.03
N GLU A 151 0.58 1.91 14.16
CA GLU A 151 1.73 1.22 13.59
C GLU A 151 1.57 1.06 12.09
N VAL A 152 2.62 1.41 11.37
CA VAL A 152 2.77 1.14 9.93
C VAL A 152 3.95 0.20 9.76
N ARG A 153 3.71 -0.96 9.15
CA ARG A 153 4.76 -1.90 8.77
C ARG A 153 5.01 -1.77 7.28
N PHE A 154 6.25 -1.49 6.90
CA PHE A 154 6.67 -1.67 5.51
C PHE A 154 7.20 -3.09 5.38
N VAL A 155 6.50 -3.92 4.61
CA VAL A 155 6.83 -5.32 4.45
C VAL A 155 7.58 -5.49 3.14
N LEU A 156 8.85 -5.83 3.24
CA LEU A 156 9.81 -5.81 2.15
C LEU A 156 10.36 -7.22 1.99
N PHE A 157 10.37 -7.74 0.76
CA PHE A 157 10.73 -9.14 0.55
C PHE A 157 12.12 -9.33 -0.06
N ASP A 158 12.86 -8.24 -0.34
CA ASP A 158 14.24 -8.36 -0.81
C ASP A 158 15.16 -7.38 -0.08
N GLU A 159 16.48 -7.67 -0.14
CA GLU A 159 17.49 -6.88 0.57
C GLU A 159 17.63 -5.46 0.04
N ARG A 160 17.43 -5.26 -1.26
CA ARG A 160 17.56 -3.93 -1.86
C ARG A 160 16.50 -2.99 -1.30
N ALA A 161 15.25 -3.46 -1.22
CA ALA A 161 14.17 -2.68 -0.65
C ALA A 161 14.42 -2.40 0.84
N MET A 162 14.83 -3.44 1.58
CA MET A 162 15.14 -3.28 3.01
C MET A 162 16.25 -2.26 3.24
N THR A 163 17.31 -2.30 2.44
CA THR A 163 18.43 -1.37 2.56
C THR A 163 17.98 0.07 2.29
N ALA A 164 17.18 0.27 1.24
CA ALA A 164 16.68 1.60 0.88
C ALA A 164 15.77 2.18 1.99
N PHE A 165 14.86 1.35 2.52
CA PHE A 165 13.95 1.81 3.57
C PHE A 165 14.66 2.04 4.90
N ARG A 166 15.66 1.21 5.25
CA ARG A 166 16.49 1.46 6.44
C ARG A 166 17.23 2.78 6.33
N ALA A 167 17.81 3.08 5.18
CA ALA A 167 18.53 4.33 4.97
C ALA A 167 17.58 5.53 5.07
N ALA A 168 16.40 5.44 4.47
CA ALA A 168 15.40 6.50 4.53
C ALA A 168 14.93 6.76 5.96
N LEU A 169 14.67 5.70 6.72
CA LEU A 169 14.20 5.81 8.11
C LEU A 169 15.31 6.38 9.01
N ALA A 170 16.55 5.94 8.85
CA ALA A 170 17.69 6.43 9.62
C ALA A 170 17.94 7.93 9.37
N GLY A 171 17.74 8.39 8.13
CA GLY A 171 17.88 9.80 7.79
C GLY A 171 16.85 10.71 8.47
N ARG A 172 15.80 10.15 9.04
CA ARG A 172 14.76 10.89 9.76
C ARG A 172 14.97 10.91 11.28
N GLY A 173 15.84 10.03 11.75
CA GLY A 173 16.20 9.95 13.16
C GLY A 173 17.12 11.07 13.58
#